data_073468aa616919f0a795fd4b24b079ec
#
_entry.id   073468aa616919f0a795fd4b24b079ec
#
_cell.length_a   1.000
_cell.length_b   1.000
_cell.length_c   1.000
_cell.angle_alpha   90.00
_cell.angle_beta   90.00
_cell.angle_gamma   90.00
#
_symmetry.space_group_name_H-M   'P 1'
#
loop_
_entity.id
_entity.type
_entity.pdbx_description
1 polymer ?
#
loop_
_entity_poly.entity_id
_entity_poly.type
_entity_poly.pdbx_seq_one_letter_code
_entity_poly.pdbx_strand_id
1 'polypeptide(L)'
;IDFTAVGLLQLAALSYGLWTMFSARPVHLVFEYHRMAVVHAVDVPPDLLAKAPTDLQTLPLTGPTLLSLRPLQASEFVESTLQALGGVAQAAQANLWQPYGAARAEVLQESQPAAQLRQRFPDQASTIDHAVAQSGVPIERLRYLPLLARKKAWTVLLDADNILPVGYVPLDSF
;
A
#
# COMPACT_ATOMS: atom_id res chain seq x y z
N ILE A 1 -14.25 -32.09 -33.87
CA ILE A 1 -14.06 -31.09 -32.80
C ILE A 1 -14.87 -29.86 -33.19
N ASP A 2 -15.78 -29.46 -32.33
CA ASP A 2 -16.59 -28.27 -32.58
C ASP A 2 -15.74 -27.01 -32.28
N PHE A 3 -15.33 -26.33 -33.34
CA PHE A 3 -14.51 -25.11 -33.23
C PHE A 3 -15.22 -23.99 -32.44
N THR A 4 -16.56 -23.98 -32.46
CA THR A 4 -17.36 -23.03 -31.70
C THR A 4 -17.22 -23.28 -30.20
N ALA A 5 -17.25 -24.54 -29.77
CA ALA A 5 -17.08 -24.91 -28.36
C ALA A 5 -15.65 -24.54 -27.87
N VAL A 6 -14.63 -24.76 -28.69
CA VAL A 6 -13.24 -24.38 -28.37
C VAL A 6 -13.12 -22.85 -28.25
N GLY A 7 -13.72 -22.11 -29.19
CA GLY A 7 -13.71 -20.63 -29.14
C GLY A 7 -14.38 -20.07 -27.89
N LEU A 8 -15.56 -20.63 -27.53
CA LEU A 8 -16.25 -20.22 -26.28
C LEU A 8 -15.43 -20.51 -25.02
N LEU A 9 -14.79 -21.68 -24.97
CA LEU A 9 -13.92 -22.02 -23.82
C LEU A 9 -12.73 -21.07 -23.70
N GLN A 10 -12.10 -20.72 -24.84
CA GLN A 10 -10.99 -19.78 -24.84
C GLN A 10 -11.41 -18.38 -24.39
N LEU A 11 -12.57 -17.89 -24.85
CA LEU A 11 -13.12 -16.60 -24.42
C LEU A 11 -13.46 -16.60 -22.92
N ALA A 12 -14.04 -17.69 -22.41
CA ALA A 12 -14.33 -17.82 -21.00
C ALA A 12 -13.03 -17.80 -20.14
N ALA A 13 -12.01 -18.54 -20.57
CA ALA A 13 -10.71 -18.57 -19.90
C ALA A 13 -10.01 -17.20 -19.92
N LEU A 14 -10.05 -16.49 -21.08
CA LEU A 14 -9.50 -15.14 -21.20
C LEU A 14 -10.24 -14.16 -20.28
N SER A 15 -11.57 -14.19 -20.29
CA SER A 15 -12.40 -13.31 -19.44
C SER A 15 -12.12 -13.54 -17.96
N TYR A 16 -12.00 -14.80 -17.54
CA TYR A 16 -11.63 -15.16 -16.18
C TYR A 16 -10.23 -14.65 -15.81
N GLY A 17 -9.25 -14.81 -16.71
CA GLY A 17 -7.89 -14.30 -16.49
C GLY A 17 -7.86 -12.77 -16.34
N LEU A 18 -8.55 -12.04 -17.21
CA LEU A 18 -8.65 -10.59 -17.12
C LEU A 18 -9.34 -10.14 -15.82
N TRP A 19 -10.45 -10.81 -15.45
CA TRP A 19 -11.14 -10.53 -14.17
C TRP A 19 -10.23 -10.76 -12.97
N THR A 20 -9.46 -11.84 -12.97
CA THR A 20 -8.53 -12.16 -11.89
C THR A 20 -7.43 -11.09 -11.76
N MET A 21 -6.85 -10.67 -12.88
CA MET A 21 -5.85 -9.59 -12.91
C MET A 21 -6.43 -8.26 -12.41
N PHE A 22 -7.63 -7.92 -12.86
CA PHE A 22 -8.33 -6.72 -12.45
C PHE A 22 -8.63 -6.72 -10.95
N SER A 23 -9.08 -7.85 -10.41
CA SER A 23 -9.36 -8.00 -8.97
C SER A 23 -8.11 -7.96 -8.11
N ALA A 24 -6.97 -8.46 -8.62
CA ALA A 24 -5.70 -8.49 -7.91
C ALA A 24 -4.88 -7.19 -8.04
N ARG A 25 -5.39 -6.16 -8.74
CA ARG A 25 -4.63 -4.90 -8.93
C ARG A 25 -4.41 -4.17 -7.62
N PRO A 26 -3.23 -3.54 -7.39
CA PRO A 26 -3.04 -2.63 -6.26
C PRO A 26 -3.87 -1.36 -6.48
N VAL A 27 -4.66 -0.96 -5.48
CA VAL A 27 -5.54 0.21 -5.54
C VAL A 27 -5.05 1.35 -4.67
N HIS A 28 -4.52 1.04 -3.49
CA HIS A 28 -4.05 2.05 -2.56
C HIS A 28 -2.70 1.66 -1.95
N LEU A 29 -1.91 2.69 -1.65
CA LEU A 29 -0.77 2.63 -0.76
C LEU A 29 -1.16 3.40 0.50
N VAL A 30 -1.38 2.67 1.59
CA VAL A 30 -1.99 3.21 2.81
C VAL A 30 -0.93 3.34 3.91
N PHE A 31 -0.83 4.52 4.51
CA PHE A 31 -0.07 4.71 5.74
C PHE A 31 -0.87 4.16 6.93
N GLU A 32 -0.31 3.15 7.57
CA GLU A 32 -0.89 2.41 8.67
C GLU A 32 -0.05 2.63 9.94
N TYR A 33 -0.23 3.78 10.57
CA TYR A 33 0.43 4.24 11.80
C TYR A 33 1.97 4.36 11.74
N HIS A 34 2.72 3.29 11.52
CA HIS A 34 4.19 3.26 11.50
C HIS A 34 4.79 2.58 10.27
N ARG A 35 3.95 2.25 9.30
CA ARG A 35 4.35 1.58 8.06
C ARG A 35 3.44 1.95 6.90
N MET A 36 3.88 1.65 5.70
CA MET A 36 3.02 1.66 4.51
C MET A 36 2.53 0.25 4.21
N ALA A 37 1.33 0.13 3.67
CA ALA A 37 0.77 -1.16 3.24
C ALA A 37 0.14 -1.02 1.84
N VAL A 38 0.39 -2.01 0.97
CA VAL A 38 -0.25 -2.09 -0.34
C VAL A 38 -1.58 -2.80 -0.20
N VAL A 39 -2.66 -2.13 -0.60
CA VAL A 39 -4.03 -2.68 -0.61
C VAL A 39 -4.41 -3.02 -2.05
N HIS A 40 -4.91 -4.24 -2.26
CA HIS A 40 -5.41 -4.70 -3.57
C HIS A 40 -6.93 -4.66 -3.58
N ALA A 41 -7.52 -4.53 -4.77
CA ALA A 41 -8.98 -4.42 -4.90
C ALA A 41 -9.73 -5.60 -4.26
N VAL A 42 -9.20 -6.80 -4.37
CA VAL A 42 -9.79 -8.03 -3.80
C VAL A 42 -9.76 -8.07 -2.27
N ASP A 43 -8.87 -7.30 -1.64
CA ASP A 43 -8.68 -7.32 -0.18
C ASP A 43 -9.66 -6.35 0.54
N VAL A 44 -10.39 -5.51 -0.21
CA VAL A 44 -11.32 -4.50 0.32
C VAL A 44 -12.74 -5.07 0.38
N PRO A 45 -13.31 -5.29 1.59
CA PRO A 45 -14.68 -5.76 1.73
C PRO A 45 -15.67 -4.72 1.22
N PRO A 46 -16.68 -5.11 0.39
CA PRO A 46 -17.67 -4.18 -0.17
C PRO A 46 -18.49 -3.44 0.91
N ASP A 47 -18.79 -4.10 2.01
CA ASP A 47 -19.52 -3.53 3.14
C ASP A 47 -18.72 -2.44 3.88
N LEU A 48 -17.40 -2.60 3.98
CA LEU A 48 -16.52 -1.58 4.54
C LEU A 48 -16.27 -0.45 3.53
N LEU A 49 -16.19 -0.77 2.24
CA LEU A 49 -16.07 0.24 1.18
C LEU A 49 -17.29 1.17 1.14
N ALA A 50 -18.49 0.63 1.34
CA ALA A 50 -19.71 1.43 1.44
C ALA A 50 -19.74 2.37 2.65
N LYS A 51 -18.95 2.09 3.70
CA LYS A 51 -18.79 2.93 4.91
C LYS A 51 -17.60 3.90 4.79
N ALA A 52 -16.82 3.86 3.71
CA ALA A 52 -15.72 4.80 3.48
C ALA A 52 -16.24 6.24 3.29
N PRO A 53 -15.40 7.28 3.44
CA PRO A 53 -15.72 8.62 3.00
C PRO A 53 -16.23 8.63 1.56
N THR A 54 -17.19 9.48 1.24
CA THR A 54 -17.94 9.45 -0.04
C THR A 54 -17.02 9.52 -1.28
N ASP A 55 -15.94 10.26 -1.18
CA ASP A 55 -14.91 10.40 -2.23
C ASP A 55 -13.98 9.19 -2.37
N LEU A 56 -14.00 8.27 -1.39
CA LEU A 56 -13.18 7.06 -1.35
C LEU A 56 -13.98 5.76 -1.54
N GLN A 57 -15.28 5.84 -1.79
CA GLN A 57 -16.15 4.66 -2.00
C GLN A 57 -15.94 3.96 -3.34
N THR A 58 -15.13 4.53 -4.22
CA THR A 58 -14.83 3.94 -5.52
C THR A 58 -13.35 3.62 -5.63
N LEU A 59 -13.03 2.35 -5.89
CA LEU A 59 -11.64 1.93 -6.05
C LEU A 59 -11.07 2.44 -7.38
N PRO A 60 -9.85 3.02 -7.41
CA PRO A 60 -9.25 3.54 -8.61
C PRO A 60 -8.97 2.42 -9.63
N LEU A 61 -9.13 2.74 -10.90
CA LEU A 61 -8.79 1.84 -12.02
C LEU A 61 -7.29 1.82 -12.29
N THR A 62 -6.63 2.96 -12.06
CA THR A 62 -5.19 3.15 -12.20
C THR A 62 -4.63 3.57 -10.85
N GLY A 63 -3.44 3.14 -10.51
CA GLY A 63 -2.91 3.53 -9.24
C GLY A 63 -1.72 2.68 -8.86
N PRO A 64 -1.30 2.64 -7.62
CA PRO A 64 -2.03 2.94 -6.38
C PRO A 64 -2.12 4.43 -6.03
N THR A 65 -3.23 4.86 -5.44
CA THR A 65 -3.36 6.19 -4.82
C THR A 65 -2.93 6.17 -3.36
N LEU A 66 -2.51 7.33 -2.84
CA LEU A 66 -2.01 7.45 -1.46
C LEU A 66 -3.16 7.75 -0.49
N LEU A 67 -3.26 6.96 0.56
CA LEU A 67 -4.19 7.16 1.66
C LEU A 67 -3.48 6.98 3.01
N SER A 68 -4.15 7.35 4.08
CA SER A 68 -3.76 7.02 5.45
C SER A 68 -4.95 6.47 6.24
N LEU A 69 -4.68 5.79 7.34
CA LEU A 69 -5.73 5.44 8.30
C LEU A 69 -5.90 6.58 9.29
N ARG A 70 -7.16 6.92 9.59
CA ARG A 70 -7.48 7.76 10.72
C ARG A 70 -7.33 6.98 12.04
N PRO A 71 -7.10 7.65 13.17
CA PRO A 71 -7.09 6.99 14.45
C PRO A 71 -8.42 6.26 14.72
N LEU A 72 -8.33 5.06 15.28
CA LEU A 72 -9.48 4.28 15.73
C LEU A 72 -10.15 4.97 16.92
N GLN A 73 -11.46 5.07 16.87
CA GLN A 73 -12.24 5.45 18.04
C GLN A 73 -12.43 4.24 18.98
N ALA A 74 -12.57 4.49 20.27
CA ALA A 74 -12.72 3.41 21.26
C ALA A 74 -13.89 2.46 20.94
N SER A 75 -14.99 2.99 20.41
CA SER A 75 -16.18 2.22 19.99
C SER A 75 -15.92 1.30 18.77
N GLU A 76 -14.92 1.61 17.95
CA GLU A 76 -14.61 0.87 16.72
C GLU A 76 -13.57 -0.23 16.93
N PHE A 77 -12.89 -0.22 18.07
CA PHE A 77 -11.78 -1.14 18.35
C PHE A 77 -12.17 -2.61 18.24
N VAL A 78 -13.33 -2.97 18.78
CA VAL A 78 -13.83 -4.35 18.74
C VAL A 78 -14.16 -4.76 17.31
N GLU A 79 -14.86 -3.92 16.55
CA GLU A 79 -15.24 -4.22 15.16
C GLU A 79 -13.98 -4.35 14.29
N SER A 80 -13.03 -3.41 14.38
CA SER A 80 -11.78 -3.47 13.63
C SER A 80 -10.94 -4.71 13.96
N THR A 81 -10.91 -5.10 15.24
CA THR A 81 -10.22 -6.32 15.68
C THR A 81 -10.89 -7.58 15.12
N LEU A 82 -12.22 -7.64 15.13
CA LEU A 82 -12.96 -8.78 14.54
C LEU A 82 -12.72 -8.89 13.03
N GLN A 83 -12.70 -7.77 12.31
CA GLN A 83 -12.35 -7.75 10.89
C GLN A 83 -10.93 -8.28 10.65
N ALA A 84 -9.97 -7.86 11.48
CA ALA A 84 -8.58 -8.34 11.38
C ALA A 84 -8.47 -9.85 11.65
N LEU A 85 -9.19 -10.38 12.65
CA LEU A 85 -9.27 -11.81 12.93
C LEU A 85 -9.96 -12.58 11.79
N GLY A 86 -10.88 -11.95 11.08
CA GLY A 86 -11.52 -12.45 9.87
C GLY A 86 -10.61 -12.41 8.63
N GLY A 87 -9.37 -11.94 8.76
CA GLY A 87 -8.38 -11.88 7.67
C GLY A 87 -8.38 -10.57 6.88
N VAL A 88 -9.15 -9.56 7.29
CA VAL A 88 -9.14 -8.23 6.68
C VAL A 88 -8.02 -7.40 7.30
N ALA A 89 -6.95 -7.15 6.53
CA ALA A 89 -5.87 -6.28 6.98
C ALA A 89 -6.40 -4.89 7.33
N GLN A 90 -5.84 -4.26 8.37
CA GLN A 90 -6.32 -2.96 8.84
C GLN A 90 -6.25 -1.88 7.74
N ALA A 91 -5.19 -1.89 6.94
CA ALA A 91 -5.05 -1.03 5.77
C ALA A 91 -6.20 -1.19 4.74
N ALA A 92 -6.87 -2.36 4.68
CA ALA A 92 -7.98 -2.64 3.79
C ALA A 92 -9.36 -2.31 4.39
N GLN A 93 -9.41 -1.86 5.66
CA GLN A 93 -10.63 -1.41 6.31
C GLN A 93 -11.00 -0.01 5.83
N ALA A 94 -11.78 0.07 4.75
CA ALA A 94 -12.05 1.31 4.02
C ALA A 94 -12.80 2.37 4.86
N ASN A 95 -13.56 1.96 5.88
CA ASN A 95 -14.19 2.85 6.85
C ASN A 95 -13.20 3.68 7.68
N LEU A 96 -11.91 3.30 7.69
CA LEU A 96 -10.84 4.00 8.39
C LEU A 96 -10.01 4.91 7.47
N TRP A 97 -10.25 4.90 6.16
CA TRP A 97 -9.48 5.67 5.21
C TRP A 97 -9.69 7.17 5.36
N GLN A 98 -8.62 7.91 5.13
CA GLN A 98 -8.62 9.37 5.00
C GLN A 98 -7.56 9.80 3.97
N PRO A 99 -7.63 11.05 3.47
CA PRO A 99 -6.60 11.59 2.59
C PRO A 99 -5.21 11.50 3.22
N TYR A 100 -4.20 11.09 2.44
CA TYR A 100 -2.83 10.87 2.92
C TYR A 100 -2.22 12.08 3.63
N GLY A 101 -2.48 13.28 3.09
CA GLY A 101 -1.99 14.53 3.66
C GLY A 101 -2.48 14.83 5.09
N ALA A 102 -3.60 14.23 5.51
CA ALA A 102 -4.11 14.38 6.88
C ALA A 102 -3.17 13.78 7.93
N ALA A 103 -2.39 12.74 7.55
CA ALA A 103 -1.43 12.09 8.45
C ALA A 103 0.00 12.64 8.31
N ARG A 104 0.19 13.85 7.75
CA ARG A 104 1.53 14.40 7.51
C ARG A 104 2.43 14.41 8.75
N ALA A 105 1.90 14.83 9.88
CA ALA A 105 2.65 14.91 11.12
C ALA A 105 3.10 13.53 11.60
N GLU A 106 2.20 12.54 11.55
CA GLU A 106 2.45 11.17 11.94
C GLU A 106 3.46 10.49 11.01
N VAL A 107 3.31 10.69 9.69
CA VAL A 107 4.28 10.16 8.70
C VAL A 107 5.68 10.68 8.97
N LEU A 108 5.84 11.99 9.25
CA LEU A 108 7.12 12.58 9.59
C LEU A 108 7.67 12.09 10.94
N GLN A 109 6.81 11.88 11.91
CA GLN A 109 7.19 11.38 13.22
C GLN A 109 7.68 9.92 13.14
N GLU A 110 6.96 9.06 12.45
CA GLU A 110 7.21 7.62 12.38
C GLU A 110 8.31 7.25 11.38
N SER A 111 8.50 8.06 10.33
CA SER A 111 9.56 7.79 9.35
C SER A 111 10.94 8.09 9.89
N GLN A 112 11.94 7.33 9.45
CA GLN A 112 13.34 7.46 9.86
C GLN A 112 14.17 8.12 8.75
N PRO A 113 15.29 8.84 9.09
CA PRO A 113 16.20 9.36 8.08
C PRO A 113 16.80 8.24 7.21
N ALA A 114 16.81 8.39 5.89
CA ALA A 114 17.32 7.35 4.97
C ALA A 114 18.80 7.04 5.17
N ALA A 115 19.59 7.99 5.71
CA ALA A 115 20.99 7.76 6.06
C ALA A 115 21.16 6.65 7.11
N GLN A 116 20.20 6.46 8.02
CA GLN A 116 20.21 5.38 9.01
C GLN A 116 20.00 4.01 8.38
N LEU A 117 19.24 3.92 7.27
CA LEU A 117 19.00 2.67 6.57
C LEU A 117 20.32 2.04 6.10
N ARG A 118 21.21 2.85 5.54
CA ARG A 118 22.54 2.42 5.09
C ARG A 118 23.42 1.92 6.24
N GLN A 119 23.33 2.54 7.40
CA GLN A 119 24.08 2.13 8.60
C GLN A 119 23.53 0.81 9.17
N ARG A 120 22.21 0.66 9.16
CA ARG A 120 21.53 -0.52 9.67
C ARG A 120 21.73 -1.75 8.76
N PHE A 121 21.86 -1.54 7.43
CA PHE A 121 21.98 -2.60 6.43
C PHE A 121 23.21 -2.40 5.51
N PRO A 122 24.43 -2.52 6.05
CA PRO A 122 25.67 -2.27 5.28
C PRO A 122 25.82 -3.22 4.09
N ASP A 123 25.35 -4.47 4.19
CA ASP A 123 25.40 -5.46 3.10
C ASP A 123 24.46 -5.11 1.92
N GLN A 124 23.49 -4.23 2.14
CA GLN A 124 22.56 -3.75 1.13
C GLN A 124 22.86 -2.31 0.68
N ALA A 125 24.02 -1.76 1.05
CA ALA A 125 24.39 -0.37 0.79
C ALA A 125 24.26 0.00 -0.69
N SER A 126 24.72 -0.87 -1.60
CA SER A 126 24.65 -0.63 -3.06
C SER A 126 23.21 -0.54 -3.56
N THR A 127 22.30 -1.38 -3.04
CA THR A 127 20.88 -1.37 -3.39
C THR A 127 20.21 -0.10 -2.90
N ILE A 128 20.55 0.33 -1.68
CA ILE A 128 20.04 1.57 -1.08
C ILE A 128 20.55 2.77 -1.87
N ASP A 129 21.86 2.85 -2.15
CA ASP A 129 22.47 3.94 -2.90
C ASP A 129 21.86 4.07 -4.31
N HIS A 130 21.58 2.94 -4.97
CA HIS A 130 20.92 2.93 -6.27
C HIS A 130 19.49 3.52 -6.19
N ALA A 131 18.71 3.11 -5.21
CA ALA A 131 17.35 3.64 -5.01
C ALA A 131 17.37 5.13 -4.64
N VAL A 132 18.32 5.57 -3.80
CA VAL A 132 18.53 6.99 -3.50
C VAL A 132 18.86 7.78 -4.75
N ALA A 133 19.80 7.30 -5.58
CA ALA A 133 20.16 7.96 -6.84
C ALA A 133 18.97 8.06 -7.82
N GLN A 134 18.16 6.99 -7.91
CA GLN A 134 16.96 6.99 -8.75
C GLN A 134 15.86 7.93 -8.26
N SER A 135 15.78 8.20 -6.95
CA SER A 135 14.77 9.10 -6.39
C SER A 135 14.95 10.56 -6.83
N GLY A 136 16.17 10.95 -7.24
CA GLY A 136 16.51 12.34 -7.58
C GLY A 136 16.50 13.31 -6.39
N VAL A 137 16.35 12.81 -5.16
CA VAL A 137 16.29 13.58 -3.92
C VAL A 137 17.55 13.33 -3.09
N PRO A 138 18.21 14.37 -2.55
CA PRO A 138 19.37 14.19 -1.67
C PRO A 138 19.03 13.34 -0.45
N ILE A 139 19.96 12.46 -0.03
CA ILE A 139 19.75 11.50 1.06
C ILE A 139 19.38 12.19 2.39
N GLU A 140 19.84 13.41 2.60
CA GLU A 140 19.56 14.22 3.80
C GLU A 140 18.07 14.62 3.89
N ARG A 141 17.39 14.70 2.74
CA ARG A 141 15.95 14.97 2.62
C ARG A 141 15.12 13.70 2.57
N LEU A 142 15.75 12.54 2.37
CA LEU A 142 15.02 11.29 2.30
C LEU A 142 14.75 10.73 3.68
N ARG A 143 13.52 10.26 3.83
CA ARG A 143 13.08 9.44 4.97
C ARG A 143 12.61 8.10 4.47
N TYR A 144 12.49 7.13 5.37
CA TYR A 144 11.97 5.82 4.99
C TYR A 144 10.95 5.29 5.98
N LEU A 145 10.07 4.45 5.47
CA LEU A 145 9.14 3.63 6.24
C LEU A 145 9.20 2.18 5.73
N PRO A 146 8.95 1.21 6.60
CA PRO A 146 8.68 -0.16 6.17
C PRO A 146 7.44 -0.19 5.28
N LEU A 147 7.45 -1.06 4.28
CA LEU A 147 6.35 -1.26 3.34
C LEU A 147 5.95 -2.73 3.33
N LEU A 148 4.73 -3.00 3.73
CA LEU A 148 4.13 -4.31 3.64
C LEU A 148 3.48 -4.52 2.28
N ALA A 149 4.10 -5.36 1.45
CA ALA A 149 3.49 -5.87 0.22
C ALA A 149 3.02 -7.31 0.43
N ARG A 150 2.20 -7.82 -0.51
CA ARG A 150 1.50 -9.11 -0.33
C ARG A 150 2.40 -10.30 0.00
N LYS A 151 3.62 -10.36 -0.53
CA LYS A 151 4.53 -11.52 -0.38
C LYS A 151 5.85 -11.19 0.29
N LYS A 152 6.23 -9.92 0.33
CA LYS A 152 7.55 -9.49 0.83
C LYS A 152 7.42 -8.13 1.49
N ALA A 153 8.25 -7.89 2.49
CA ALA A 153 8.47 -6.58 3.02
C ALA A 153 9.42 -5.80 2.08
N TRP A 154 9.19 -4.52 1.97
CA TRP A 154 9.96 -3.54 1.23
C TRP A 154 10.20 -2.32 2.12
N THR A 155 10.98 -1.39 1.63
CA THR A 155 11.14 -0.07 2.22
C THR A 155 10.73 0.99 1.21
N VAL A 156 9.90 1.94 1.63
CA VAL A 156 9.56 3.10 0.82
C VAL A 156 10.42 4.29 1.23
N LEU A 157 10.96 5.01 0.24
CA LEU A 157 11.65 6.28 0.43
C LEU A 157 10.67 7.42 0.21
N LEU A 158 10.65 8.36 1.14
CA LEU A 158 9.78 9.54 1.15
C LEU A 158 10.62 10.80 1.07
N ASP A 159 10.18 11.79 0.31
CA ASP A 159 10.73 13.15 0.39
C ASP A 159 10.17 13.85 1.64
N ALA A 160 11.03 14.30 2.54
CA ALA A 160 10.64 14.95 3.79
C ALA A 160 9.82 16.24 3.58
N ASP A 161 9.98 16.93 2.45
CA ASP A 161 9.30 18.21 2.18
C ASP A 161 7.79 18.01 1.89
N ASN A 162 7.43 16.94 1.20
CA ASN A 162 6.05 16.70 0.77
C ASN A 162 5.46 15.36 1.24
N ILE A 163 6.28 14.52 1.91
CA ILE A 163 5.95 13.17 2.37
C ILE A 163 5.59 12.16 1.25
N LEU A 164 5.80 12.52 -0.01
CA LEU A 164 5.46 11.64 -1.13
C LEU A 164 6.50 10.52 -1.32
N PRO A 165 6.06 9.32 -1.66
CA PRO A 165 6.95 8.24 -2.09
C PRO A 165 7.73 8.64 -3.34
N VAL A 166 9.06 8.53 -3.28
CA VAL A 166 9.99 8.86 -4.37
C VAL A 166 10.87 7.70 -4.78
N GLY A 167 10.82 6.59 -4.03
CA GLY A 167 11.57 5.38 -4.35
C GLY A 167 11.18 4.20 -3.48
N TYR A 168 11.62 3.02 -3.90
CA TYR A 168 11.37 1.77 -3.19
C TYR A 168 12.65 0.93 -3.15
N VAL A 169 12.93 0.35 -2.01
CA VAL A 169 14.09 -0.54 -1.81
C VAL A 169 13.57 -1.94 -1.51
N PRO A 170 14.02 -3.00 -2.22
CA PRO A 170 13.63 -4.38 -1.95
C PRO A 170 14.33 -4.91 -0.68
N LEU A 171 14.08 -4.27 0.44
CA LEU A 171 14.71 -4.47 1.73
C LEU A 171 13.64 -4.46 2.82
N ASP A 172 13.68 -5.44 3.71
CA ASP A 172 12.86 -5.47 4.92
C ASP A 172 13.47 -4.58 6.00
N SER A 173 12.81 -3.48 6.32
CA SER A 173 13.25 -2.52 7.35
C SER A 173 12.38 -2.51 8.60
N PHE A 174 11.54 -3.53 8.81
CA PHE A 174 10.79 -3.71 10.05
C PHE A 174 11.67 -3.93 11.28
#